data_aea370c173da2e1ba41dcc186813a0d5
#
_entry.id   aea370c173da2e1ba41dcc186813a0d5
#
_cell.length_a   1.000
_cell.length_b   1.000
_cell.length_c   1.000
_cell.angle_alpha   90.00
_cell.angle_beta   90.00
_cell.angle_gamma   90.00
#
_symmetry.space_group_name_H-M   'P 1'
#
loop_
_entity.id
_entity.type
_entity.pdbx_description
1 polymer ?
#
loop_
_entity_poly.entity_id
_entity_poly.type
_entity_poly.pdbx_seq_one_letter_code
_entity_poly.pdbx_strand_id
1 'polypeptide(L)'
;MKKNELKKIIFKIFKKHKLVHKHSNICADAIINAEIVGAHSHGLSRLKMYCDRIKKNLINPKPKFKIKKYSNSILHLDANDSIGFVAADFAIKQAIKLAKKTGIGIVGVKNSGHYGLSGYYIEQAVKKNLLALCFTNAPPAIAPYGAKKSLFGTNPISFGTPSGSCLLYTSDAADDRYR
;
A
#
# COMPACT_ATOMS: atom_id res chain seq x y z
N MET A 1 9.37 -5.34 22.57
CA MET A 1 7.92 -5.71 22.49
C MET A 1 7.75 -6.81 21.46
N LYS A 2 6.96 -7.84 21.75
CA LYS A 2 6.72 -8.95 20.80
C LYS A 2 5.84 -8.46 19.63
N LYS A 3 6.10 -8.96 18.41
CA LYS A 3 5.36 -8.64 17.17
C LYS A 3 3.84 -8.68 17.37
N ASN A 4 3.33 -9.73 18.01
CA ASN A 4 1.89 -9.92 18.20
C ASN A 4 1.27 -8.89 19.16
N GLU A 5 2.00 -8.44 20.15
CA GLU A 5 1.54 -7.40 21.07
C GLU A 5 1.43 -6.05 20.37
N LEU A 6 2.46 -5.70 19.61
CA LEU A 6 2.46 -4.48 18.81
C LEU A 6 1.31 -4.47 17.79
N LYS A 7 1.10 -5.58 17.07
CA LYS A 7 -0.03 -5.72 16.15
C LYS A 7 -1.37 -5.49 16.85
N LYS A 8 -1.59 -6.06 18.04
CA LYS A 8 -2.80 -5.86 18.83
C LYS A 8 -3.02 -4.39 19.21
N ILE A 9 -1.94 -3.67 19.56
CA ILE A 9 -2.02 -2.24 19.90
C ILE A 9 -2.42 -1.43 18.67
N ILE A 10 -1.76 -1.61 17.53
CA ILE A 10 -2.08 -0.91 16.29
C ILE A 10 -3.52 -1.19 15.85
N PHE A 11 -3.94 -2.45 15.92
CA PHE A 11 -5.32 -2.84 15.64
C PHE A 11 -6.33 -2.08 16.51
N LYS A 12 -6.11 -2.03 17.85
CA LYS A 12 -6.98 -1.32 18.78
C LYS A 12 -7.04 0.18 18.48
N ILE A 13 -5.91 0.79 18.08
CA ILE A 13 -5.85 2.20 17.69
C ILE A 13 -6.76 2.44 16.47
N PHE A 14 -6.66 1.65 15.40
CA PHE A 14 -7.53 1.79 14.23
C PHE A 14 -8.99 1.53 14.55
N LYS A 15 -9.30 0.57 15.44
CA LYS A 15 -10.67 0.34 15.92
C LYS A 15 -11.22 1.54 16.65
N LYS A 16 -10.43 2.21 17.51
CA LYS A 16 -10.81 3.46 18.17
C LYS A 16 -11.15 4.56 17.16
N HIS A 17 -10.50 4.54 15.99
CA HIS A 17 -10.78 5.45 14.87
C HIS A 17 -11.88 4.94 13.91
N LYS A 18 -12.77 4.05 14.38
CA LYS A 18 -13.97 3.58 13.68
C LYS A 18 -13.72 2.73 12.43
N LEU A 19 -12.49 2.27 12.17
CA LEU A 19 -12.25 1.29 11.12
C LEU A 19 -12.97 -0.02 11.45
N VAL A 20 -13.51 -0.68 10.43
CA VAL A 20 -14.10 -2.02 10.60
C VAL A 20 -13.01 -3.05 10.94
N HIS A 21 -13.39 -4.15 11.58
CA HIS A 21 -12.45 -5.16 12.10
C HIS A 21 -11.43 -5.62 11.03
N LYS A 22 -11.94 -6.02 9.85
CA LYS A 22 -11.10 -6.47 8.72
C LYS A 22 -10.09 -5.40 8.28
N HIS A 23 -10.51 -4.15 8.16
CA HIS A 23 -9.64 -3.05 7.73
C HIS A 23 -8.57 -2.73 8.79
N SER A 24 -8.92 -2.78 10.07
CA SER A 24 -7.97 -2.59 11.17
C SER A 24 -6.87 -3.66 11.18
N ASN A 25 -7.21 -4.91 10.87
CA ASN A 25 -6.22 -5.99 10.73
C ASN A 25 -5.28 -5.75 9.54
N ILE A 26 -5.82 -5.41 8.36
CA ILE A 26 -5.02 -5.12 7.16
C ILE A 26 -4.02 -4.00 7.45
N CYS A 27 -4.48 -2.90 8.06
CA CYS A 27 -3.60 -1.78 8.41
C CYS A 27 -2.52 -2.17 9.42
N ALA A 28 -2.87 -2.96 10.43
CA ALA A 28 -1.92 -3.42 11.43
C ALA A 28 -0.86 -4.35 10.80
N ASP A 29 -1.27 -5.25 9.91
CA ASP A 29 -0.34 -6.16 9.21
C ASP A 29 0.63 -5.40 8.32
N ALA A 30 0.16 -4.42 7.55
CA ALA A 30 1.00 -3.61 6.66
C ALA A 30 2.03 -2.78 7.45
N ILE A 31 1.62 -2.13 8.54
CA ILE A 31 2.53 -1.36 9.40
C ILE A 31 3.58 -2.26 10.06
N ILE A 32 3.17 -3.41 10.58
CA ILE A 32 4.10 -4.38 11.18
C ILE A 32 5.08 -4.94 10.15
N ASN A 33 4.61 -5.19 8.92
CA ASN A 33 5.50 -5.65 7.85
C ASN A 33 6.60 -4.62 7.58
N ALA A 34 6.25 -3.33 7.46
CA ALA A 34 7.23 -2.26 7.26
C ALA A 34 8.28 -2.20 8.38
N GLU A 35 7.87 -2.39 9.64
CA GLU A 35 8.80 -2.45 10.78
C GLU A 35 9.75 -3.66 10.70
N ILE A 36 9.24 -4.85 10.32
CA ILE A 36 10.02 -6.08 10.24
C ILE A 36 11.12 -5.99 9.16
N VAL A 37 10.81 -5.36 8.03
CA VAL A 37 11.77 -5.21 6.93
C VAL A 37 12.66 -3.98 7.08
N GLY A 38 12.58 -3.24 8.20
CA GLY A 38 13.40 -2.06 8.47
C GLY A 38 12.95 -0.77 7.80
N ALA A 39 11.81 -0.76 7.11
CA ALA A 39 11.26 0.42 6.45
C ALA A 39 10.45 1.29 7.44
N HIS A 40 11.09 1.75 8.51
CA HIS A 40 10.46 2.48 9.62
C HIS A 40 9.74 3.76 9.17
N SER A 41 10.20 4.40 8.08
CA SER A 41 9.55 5.57 7.46
C SER A 41 8.13 5.28 6.95
N HIS A 42 7.79 4.00 6.70
CA HIS A 42 6.48 3.53 6.23
C HIS A 42 5.73 2.71 7.30
N GLY A 43 6.33 2.56 8.48
CA GLY A 43 5.81 1.79 9.62
C GLY A 43 5.11 2.65 10.67
N LEU A 44 5.49 2.45 11.93
CA LEU A 44 4.89 3.10 13.12
C LEU A 44 5.00 4.63 13.07
N SER A 45 6.06 5.17 12.51
CA SER A 45 6.25 6.61 12.35
C SER A 45 5.07 7.30 11.65
N ARG A 46 4.34 6.57 10.80
CA ARG A 46 3.16 7.08 10.07
C ARG A 46 1.83 6.88 10.79
N LEU A 47 1.77 6.10 11.86
CA LEU A 47 0.51 5.76 12.52
C LEU A 47 -0.26 7.01 12.97
N LYS A 48 0.42 8.00 13.55
CA LYS A 48 -0.18 9.27 13.95
C LYS A 48 -0.81 9.99 12.75
N MET A 49 -0.11 10.06 11.63
CA MET A 49 -0.60 10.71 10.41
C MET A 49 -1.92 10.08 9.92
N TYR A 50 -2.02 8.74 9.91
CA TYR A 50 -3.27 8.08 9.52
C TYR A 50 -4.41 8.39 10.47
N CYS A 51 -4.16 8.35 11.78
CA CYS A 51 -5.16 8.68 12.80
C CYS A 51 -5.66 10.12 12.65
N ASP A 52 -4.76 11.06 12.44
CA ASP A 52 -5.11 12.49 12.27
C ASP A 52 -5.92 12.72 10.99
N ARG A 53 -5.59 12.03 9.89
CA ARG A 53 -6.36 12.09 8.64
C ARG A 53 -7.77 11.53 8.78
N ILE A 54 -7.94 10.44 9.53
CA ILE A 54 -9.27 9.90 9.83
C ILE A 54 -10.08 10.89 10.66
N LYS A 55 -9.49 11.48 11.72
CA LYS A 55 -10.16 12.50 12.55
C LYS A 55 -10.61 13.72 11.74
N LYS A 56 -9.81 14.12 10.74
CA LYS A 56 -10.10 15.25 9.84
C LYS A 56 -11.04 14.90 8.70
N ASN A 57 -11.62 13.69 8.69
CA ASN A 57 -12.48 13.17 7.61
C ASN A 57 -11.81 13.13 6.22
N LEU A 58 -10.48 13.11 6.16
CA LEU A 58 -9.70 12.95 4.92
C LEU A 58 -9.53 11.46 4.53
N ILE A 59 -9.89 10.55 5.43
CA ILE A 59 -9.93 9.11 5.18
C ILE A 59 -11.29 8.60 5.66
N ASN A 60 -12.01 7.91 4.78
CA ASN A 60 -13.25 7.24 5.10
C ASN A 60 -12.97 5.92 5.85
N PRO A 61 -13.36 5.77 7.13
CA PRO A 61 -13.09 4.55 7.89
C PRO A 61 -13.98 3.36 7.51
N LYS A 62 -15.07 3.61 6.75
CA LYS A 62 -16.03 2.60 6.30
C LYS A 62 -16.31 2.73 4.80
N PRO A 63 -15.28 2.63 3.95
CA PRO A 63 -15.43 2.87 2.52
C PRO A 63 -16.32 1.80 1.87
N LYS A 64 -17.09 2.23 0.87
CA LYS A 64 -17.83 1.37 -0.05
C LYS A 64 -17.15 1.40 -1.40
N PHE A 65 -16.42 0.36 -1.73
CA PHE A 65 -15.68 0.24 -2.98
C PHE A 65 -16.61 0.10 -4.18
N LYS A 66 -16.30 0.85 -5.25
CA LYS A 66 -16.96 0.69 -6.55
C LYS A 66 -15.97 0.13 -7.55
N ILE A 67 -16.35 -0.93 -8.26
CA ILE A 67 -15.49 -1.61 -9.22
C ILE A 67 -16.10 -1.42 -10.60
N LYS A 68 -15.27 -0.95 -11.56
CA LYS A 68 -15.60 -0.92 -12.97
C LYS A 68 -14.69 -1.91 -13.70
N LYS A 69 -15.28 -2.86 -14.40
CA LYS A 69 -14.57 -3.80 -15.25
C LYS A 69 -14.42 -3.21 -16.64
N TYR A 70 -13.18 -3.14 -17.13
CA TYR A 70 -12.88 -2.69 -18.50
C TYR A 70 -12.64 -3.87 -19.45
N SER A 71 -12.05 -4.96 -18.95
CA SER A 71 -11.85 -6.20 -19.69
C SER A 71 -11.80 -7.39 -18.72
N ASN A 72 -11.51 -8.57 -19.24
CA ASN A 72 -11.28 -9.75 -18.38
C ASN A 72 -10.02 -9.65 -17.53
N SER A 73 -9.08 -8.78 -17.88
CA SER A 73 -7.79 -8.59 -17.21
C SER A 73 -7.67 -7.24 -16.50
N ILE A 74 -8.59 -6.30 -16.71
CA ILE A 74 -8.45 -4.91 -16.26
C ILE A 74 -9.66 -4.48 -15.43
N LEU A 75 -9.39 -4.03 -14.21
CA LEU A 75 -10.37 -3.41 -13.31
C LEU A 75 -9.95 -1.99 -12.93
N HIS A 76 -10.92 -1.18 -12.63
CA HIS A 76 -10.74 0.10 -11.96
C HIS A 76 -11.50 0.11 -10.65
N LEU A 77 -10.80 0.45 -9.57
CA LEU A 77 -11.32 0.54 -8.22
C LEU A 77 -11.45 2.01 -7.82
N ASP A 78 -12.66 2.45 -7.52
CA ASP A 78 -12.87 3.66 -6.73
C ASP A 78 -12.92 3.26 -5.25
N ALA A 79 -11.91 3.68 -4.51
CA ALA A 79 -11.71 3.27 -3.13
C ALA A 79 -12.45 4.14 -2.12
N ASN A 80 -13.26 5.13 -2.57
CA ASN A 80 -14.12 5.96 -1.72
C ASN A 80 -13.37 6.59 -0.54
N ASP A 81 -12.22 7.19 -0.81
CA ASP A 81 -11.32 7.85 0.14
C ASP A 81 -10.85 6.94 1.29
N SER A 82 -10.73 5.65 1.01
CA SER A 82 -10.24 4.69 2.01
C SER A 82 -8.78 4.95 2.38
N ILE A 83 -8.39 4.43 3.55
CA ILE A 83 -6.97 4.29 3.87
C ILE A 83 -6.29 3.39 2.82
N GLY A 84 -5.13 3.82 2.32
CA GLY A 84 -4.46 3.17 1.20
C GLY A 84 -4.14 1.69 1.42
N PHE A 85 -3.84 1.28 2.64
CA PHE A 85 -3.60 -0.13 2.99
C PHE A 85 -4.75 -1.05 2.57
N VAL A 86 -5.99 -0.62 2.79
CA VAL A 86 -7.19 -1.42 2.49
C VAL A 86 -7.47 -1.46 0.99
N ALA A 87 -7.31 -0.33 0.31
CA ALA A 87 -7.47 -0.26 -1.14
C ALA A 87 -6.42 -1.09 -1.88
N ALA A 88 -5.16 -1.00 -1.47
CA ALA A 88 -4.06 -1.73 -2.09
C ALA A 88 -4.14 -3.25 -1.82
N ASP A 89 -4.50 -3.67 -0.60
CA ASP A 89 -4.74 -5.08 -0.28
C ASP A 89 -5.88 -5.66 -1.14
N PHE A 90 -6.95 -4.89 -1.32
CA PHE A 90 -8.04 -5.30 -2.21
C PHE A 90 -7.57 -5.38 -3.67
N ALA A 91 -6.87 -4.35 -4.16
CA ALA A 91 -6.41 -4.25 -5.54
C ALA A 91 -5.46 -5.39 -5.91
N ILE A 92 -4.45 -5.68 -5.08
CA ILE A 92 -3.51 -6.76 -5.37
C ILE A 92 -4.20 -8.14 -5.38
N LYS A 93 -5.15 -8.38 -4.48
CA LYS A 93 -5.93 -9.62 -4.47
C LYS A 93 -6.77 -9.79 -5.73
N GLN A 94 -7.35 -8.70 -6.25
CA GLN A 94 -8.05 -8.73 -7.53
C GLN A 94 -7.10 -8.96 -8.69
N ALA A 95 -5.96 -8.25 -8.73
CA ALA A 95 -4.94 -8.43 -9.78
C ALA A 95 -4.44 -9.88 -9.83
N ILE A 96 -4.13 -10.49 -8.68
CA ILE A 96 -3.75 -11.91 -8.58
C ILE A 96 -4.85 -12.82 -9.14
N LYS A 97 -6.12 -12.57 -8.79
CA LYS A 97 -7.26 -13.37 -9.28
C LYS A 97 -7.39 -13.27 -10.81
N LEU A 98 -7.25 -12.08 -11.37
CA LEU A 98 -7.30 -11.86 -12.81
C LEU A 98 -6.10 -12.53 -13.50
N ALA A 99 -4.88 -12.31 -13.02
CA ALA A 99 -3.67 -12.88 -13.60
C ALA A 99 -3.73 -14.41 -13.66
N LYS A 100 -4.22 -15.06 -12.61
CA LYS A 100 -4.43 -16.52 -12.61
C LYS A 100 -5.45 -17.01 -13.64
N LYS A 101 -6.40 -16.15 -14.04
CA LYS A 101 -7.44 -16.52 -15.01
C LYS A 101 -7.04 -16.20 -16.45
N THR A 102 -6.29 -15.13 -16.67
CA THR A 102 -6.08 -14.54 -18.01
C THR A 102 -4.61 -14.30 -18.33
N GLY A 103 -3.68 -14.73 -17.48
CA GLY A 103 -2.25 -14.51 -17.64
C GLY A 103 -1.76 -13.14 -17.13
N ILE A 104 -2.63 -12.13 -17.10
CA ILE A 104 -2.32 -10.79 -16.60
C ILE A 104 -3.47 -10.22 -15.79
N GLY A 105 -3.17 -9.40 -14.78
CA GLY A 105 -4.18 -8.69 -13.99
C GLY A 105 -3.75 -7.27 -13.70
N ILE A 106 -4.55 -6.30 -14.09
CA ILE A 106 -4.31 -4.87 -13.88
C ILE A 106 -5.44 -4.27 -13.07
N VAL A 107 -5.11 -3.56 -11.99
CA VAL A 107 -6.10 -2.85 -11.18
C VAL A 107 -5.62 -1.41 -10.97
N GLY A 108 -6.29 -0.47 -11.63
CA GLY A 108 -6.13 0.96 -11.35
C GLY A 108 -6.95 1.35 -10.12
N VAL A 109 -6.38 2.17 -9.24
CA VAL A 109 -7.03 2.62 -8.00
C VAL A 109 -7.11 4.14 -7.97
N LYS A 110 -8.28 4.68 -7.67
CA LYS A 110 -8.48 6.11 -7.40
C LYS A 110 -9.16 6.34 -6.05
N ASN A 111 -9.15 7.58 -5.58
CA ASN A 111 -9.75 8.00 -4.30
C ASN A 111 -9.24 7.13 -3.14
N SER A 112 -7.91 7.02 -3.05
CA SER A 112 -7.20 6.28 -2.02
C SER A 112 -6.09 7.12 -1.42
N GLY A 113 -5.78 6.88 -0.16
CA GLY A 113 -4.67 7.54 0.53
C GLY A 113 -3.36 6.77 0.41
N HIS A 114 -2.35 7.24 1.15
CA HIS A 114 -1.05 6.59 1.28
C HIS A 114 -1.20 5.11 1.70
N TYR A 115 -0.52 4.19 1.00
CA TYR A 115 -0.70 2.75 1.15
C TYR A 115 0.50 2.02 1.81
N GLY A 116 1.46 2.80 2.34
CA GLY A 116 2.64 2.25 3.02
C GLY A 116 3.68 1.69 2.07
N LEU A 117 4.29 0.59 2.44
CA LEU A 117 5.36 -0.07 1.69
C LEU A 117 4.79 -0.91 0.54
N SER A 118 5.16 -0.61 -0.70
CA SER A 118 4.69 -1.33 -1.90
C SER A 118 5.10 -2.80 -1.92
N GLY A 119 6.29 -3.11 -1.40
CA GLY A 119 6.79 -4.49 -1.28
C GLY A 119 5.85 -5.43 -0.54
N TYR A 120 5.10 -4.93 0.43
CA TYR A 120 4.10 -5.72 1.16
C TYR A 120 3.01 -6.30 0.24
N TYR A 121 2.63 -5.60 -0.82
CA TYR A 121 1.62 -6.07 -1.79
C TYR A 121 2.26 -6.96 -2.85
N ILE A 122 3.44 -6.58 -3.32
CA ILE A 122 4.22 -7.37 -4.29
C ILE A 122 4.48 -8.77 -3.76
N GLU A 123 4.90 -8.89 -2.49
CA GLU A 123 5.14 -10.17 -1.82
C GLU A 123 3.91 -11.10 -1.85
N GLN A 124 2.69 -10.55 -1.80
CA GLN A 124 1.47 -11.35 -1.88
C GLN A 124 1.30 -12.00 -3.26
N ALA A 125 1.71 -11.34 -4.34
CA ALA A 125 1.68 -11.88 -5.69
C ALA A 125 2.81 -12.89 -5.92
N VAL A 126 4.03 -12.56 -5.48
CA VAL A 126 5.20 -13.44 -5.60
C VAL A 126 4.98 -14.76 -4.87
N LYS A 127 4.39 -14.76 -3.68
CA LYS A 127 3.96 -15.97 -2.95
C LYS A 127 2.92 -16.82 -3.71
N LYS A 128 2.38 -16.31 -4.82
CA LYS A 128 1.47 -17.04 -5.73
C LYS A 128 2.12 -17.36 -7.08
N ASN A 129 3.45 -17.28 -7.14
CA ASN A 129 4.27 -17.48 -8.34
C ASN A 129 3.91 -16.52 -9.49
N LEU A 130 3.64 -15.26 -9.14
CA LEU A 130 3.35 -14.20 -10.10
C LEU A 130 4.41 -13.10 -9.99
N LEU A 131 4.83 -12.57 -11.12
CA LEU A 131 5.53 -11.30 -11.20
C LEU A 131 4.55 -10.18 -10.88
N ALA A 132 5.00 -9.16 -10.15
CA ALA A 132 4.18 -8.01 -9.83
C ALA A 132 4.92 -6.68 -9.99
N LEU A 133 4.17 -5.69 -10.46
CA LEU A 133 4.54 -4.30 -10.52
C LEU A 133 3.55 -3.49 -9.67
N CYS A 134 4.07 -2.54 -8.90
CA CYS A 134 3.25 -1.62 -8.12
C CYS A 134 3.83 -0.22 -8.27
N PHE A 135 2.99 0.75 -8.64
CA PHE A 135 3.40 2.13 -8.80
C PHE A 135 2.28 3.08 -8.34
N THR A 136 2.68 4.28 -7.94
CA THR A 136 1.76 5.30 -7.49
C THR A 136 2.33 6.69 -7.73
N ASN A 137 1.46 7.67 -7.82
CA ASN A 137 1.84 9.07 -7.71
C ASN A 137 1.97 9.48 -6.23
N ALA A 138 2.78 10.49 -5.97
CA ALA A 138 2.97 11.07 -4.65
C ALA A 138 2.83 12.60 -4.71
N PRO A 139 2.49 13.26 -3.59
CA PRO A 139 2.49 14.72 -3.53
C PRO A 139 3.89 15.28 -3.75
N PRO A 140 4.02 16.57 -4.13
CA PRO A 140 5.31 17.22 -4.32
C PRO A 140 6.20 17.11 -3.07
N ALA A 141 7.35 16.44 -3.21
CA ALA A 141 8.31 16.20 -2.13
C ALA A 141 9.76 16.52 -2.56
N ILE A 142 10.04 16.55 -3.87
CA ILE A 142 11.37 16.70 -4.43
C ILE A 142 11.44 18.02 -5.21
N ALA A 143 12.43 18.86 -4.92
CA ALA A 143 12.72 20.05 -5.71
C ALA A 143 13.55 19.67 -6.95
N PRO A 144 13.23 20.23 -8.14
CA PRO A 144 14.11 20.13 -9.29
C PRO A 144 15.50 20.70 -8.98
N TYR A 145 16.51 20.29 -9.74
CA TYR A 145 17.84 20.86 -9.61
C TYR A 145 17.79 22.39 -9.73
N GLY A 146 18.41 23.09 -8.77
CA GLY A 146 18.42 24.55 -8.68
C GLY A 146 17.12 25.21 -8.18
N ALA A 147 16.05 24.46 -7.92
CA ALA A 147 14.79 25.00 -7.41
C ALA A 147 14.76 25.02 -5.86
N LYS A 148 14.04 26.05 -5.33
CA LYS A 148 13.83 26.21 -3.87
C LYS A 148 12.53 25.56 -3.37
N LYS A 149 11.62 25.13 -4.27
CA LYS A 149 10.33 24.55 -3.90
C LYS A 149 10.17 23.16 -4.49
N SER A 150 9.57 22.26 -3.71
CA SER A 150 9.21 20.91 -4.17
C SER A 150 8.18 20.98 -5.28
N LEU A 151 8.41 20.26 -6.38
CA LEU A 151 7.54 20.14 -7.54
C LEU A 151 7.20 18.69 -7.86
N PHE A 152 8.18 17.79 -7.78
CA PHE A 152 7.99 16.39 -8.12
C PHE A 152 7.59 15.56 -6.90
N GLY A 153 6.69 14.59 -7.10
CA GLY A 153 6.48 13.50 -6.17
C GLY A 153 7.58 12.44 -6.31
N THR A 154 7.75 11.58 -5.32
CA THR A 154 8.68 10.44 -5.39
C THR A 154 8.23 9.41 -6.43
N ASN A 155 6.92 9.29 -6.66
CA ASN A 155 6.28 8.44 -7.69
C ASN A 155 6.93 7.06 -7.82
N PRO A 156 6.99 6.26 -6.73
CA PRO A 156 7.75 5.02 -6.70
C PRO A 156 7.20 3.99 -7.69
N ILE A 157 8.11 3.23 -8.28
CA ILE A 157 7.84 2.02 -9.05
C ILE A 157 8.54 0.88 -8.33
N SER A 158 7.80 -0.16 -8.00
CA SER A 158 8.32 -1.35 -7.32
C SER A 158 8.02 -2.59 -8.13
N PHE A 159 8.99 -3.49 -8.18
CA PHE A 159 8.94 -4.73 -8.94
C PHE A 159 9.30 -5.91 -8.05
N GLY A 160 8.69 -7.06 -8.27
CA GLY A 160 9.07 -8.29 -7.62
C GLY A 160 8.69 -9.50 -8.45
N THR A 161 9.55 -10.51 -8.40
CA THR A 161 9.38 -11.77 -9.11
C THR A 161 9.80 -12.95 -8.23
N PRO A 162 9.21 -14.14 -8.42
CA PRO A 162 9.72 -15.35 -7.79
C PRO A 162 11.18 -15.61 -8.22
N SER A 163 12.05 -15.91 -7.25
CA SER A 163 13.45 -16.28 -7.51
C SER A 163 13.82 -17.46 -6.60
N GLY A 164 13.53 -18.67 -7.04
CA GLY A 164 13.72 -19.88 -6.24
C GLY A 164 13.05 -19.77 -4.86
N SER A 165 13.83 -19.91 -3.78
CA SER A 165 13.38 -19.72 -2.40
C SER A 165 13.44 -18.26 -1.93
N CYS A 166 13.95 -17.33 -2.75
CA CYS A 166 14.14 -15.93 -2.42
C CYS A 166 13.13 -15.02 -3.14
N LEU A 167 12.75 -13.93 -2.49
CA LEU A 167 12.00 -12.84 -3.10
C LEU A 167 12.99 -11.82 -3.65
N LEU A 168 13.03 -11.62 -4.97
CA LEU A 168 13.71 -10.47 -5.54
C LEU A 168 12.76 -9.28 -5.52
N TYR A 169 13.12 -8.27 -4.76
CA TYR A 169 12.40 -7.00 -4.63
C TYR A 169 13.36 -5.86 -4.95
N THR A 170 12.92 -4.96 -5.81
CA THR A 170 13.62 -3.69 -6.06
C THR A 170 12.65 -2.55 -5.78
N SER A 171 13.09 -1.56 -5.00
CA SER A 171 12.44 -0.25 -4.88
C SER A 171 13.09 0.74 -5.83
N ASP A 172 12.44 1.88 -6.05
CA ASP A 172 13.00 2.91 -6.89
C ASP A 172 14.19 3.64 -6.21
N ALA A 173 14.93 4.41 -7.02
CA ALA A 173 16.13 5.16 -6.59
C ALA A 173 15.86 6.24 -5.52
N ALA A 174 14.61 6.58 -5.19
CA ALA A 174 14.29 7.54 -4.16
C ALA A 174 14.52 6.97 -2.74
N ASP A 175 14.40 5.65 -2.56
CA ASP A 175 14.69 4.97 -1.29
C ASP A 175 16.21 4.78 -1.07
N ASP A 176 17.03 4.75 -2.13
CA ASP A 176 18.49 4.52 -2.04
C ASP A 176 19.28 5.77 -1.61
N ARG A 177 18.68 6.96 -1.59
CA ARG A 177 19.34 8.21 -1.18
C ARG A 177 19.47 8.40 0.33
N TYR A 178 18.96 7.49 1.14
CA TYR A 178 18.99 7.56 2.62
C TYR A 178 19.71 6.36 3.26
N ARG A 179 20.60 5.70 2.53
CA ARG A 179 21.55 4.72 3.08
C ARG A 179 22.94 5.30 3.20
#